data_1cdec2022eaac0ebdbdaef079cad10b7
#
_entry.id   1cdec2022eaac0ebdbdaef079cad10b7
#
_cell.length_a   1.000
_cell.length_b   1.000
_cell.length_c   1.000
_cell.angle_alpha   90.00
_cell.angle_beta   90.00
_cell.angle_gamma   90.00
#
_symmetry.space_group_name_H-M   'P 1'
#
loop_
_entity.id
_entity.type
_entity.pdbx_description
1 polymer ?
#
loop_
_entity_poly.entity_id
_entity_poly.type
_entity_poly.pdbx_seq_one_letter_code
_entity_poly.pdbx_strand_id
1 'polypeptide(L)'
;MSNRPIAVVTGGAGFIGSHMVDLLLEKGFSVRVIDNLTGGRESNLAHLKDNPDLTLDTRDIRVLEPDDSLVADAENVYHFAGIGDIVPSIEQPTEYMSANVMGTVCVLECARHAGVRKFVYAASSS
;
A
#
# COMPACT_ATOMS: atom_id res chain seq x y z
N MET A 1 -12.50 -20.14 -6.28
CA MET A 1 -11.47 -19.24 -6.80
C MET A 1 -12.10 -17.92 -7.22
N SER A 2 -11.58 -16.82 -6.74
CA SER A 2 -12.15 -15.52 -7.07
C SER A 2 -11.68 -15.06 -8.44
N ASN A 3 -12.60 -14.55 -9.26
CA ASN A 3 -12.28 -13.92 -10.54
C ASN A 3 -12.14 -12.40 -10.42
N ARG A 4 -12.04 -11.91 -9.18
CA ARG A 4 -11.96 -10.48 -8.92
C ARG A 4 -10.59 -9.96 -9.32
N PRO A 5 -10.52 -8.79 -9.94
CA PRO A 5 -9.23 -8.16 -10.20
C PRO A 5 -8.55 -7.81 -8.88
N ILE A 6 -7.23 -7.71 -8.92
CA ILE A 6 -6.42 -7.50 -7.72
C ILE A 6 -5.94 -6.06 -7.67
N ALA A 7 -6.16 -5.41 -6.54
CA ALA A 7 -5.62 -4.09 -6.26
C ALA A 7 -4.67 -4.19 -5.07
N VAL A 8 -3.51 -3.56 -5.18
CA VAL A 8 -2.55 -3.45 -4.08
C VAL A 8 -2.66 -2.06 -3.50
N VAL A 9 -2.80 -1.97 -2.17
CA VAL A 9 -2.85 -0.69 -1.46
C VAL A 9 -1.71 -0.66 -0.46
N THR A 10 -0.71 0.17 -0.71
CA THR A 10 0.34 0.41 0.28
C THR A 10 -0.16 1.47 1.25
N GLY A 11 0.12 1.29 2.53
CA GLY A 11 -0.41 2.17 3.56
C GLY A 11 -1.91 1.99 3.79
N GLY A 12 -2.45 0.82 3.46
CA GLY A 12 -3.88 0.55 3.56
C GLY A 12 -4.45 0.49 4.96
N ALA A 13 -3.59 0.45 6.00
CA ALA A 13 -4.04 0.53 7.39
C ALA A 13 -4.06 1.98 7.92
N GLY A 14 -3.67 2.95 7.09
CA GLY A 14 -3.77 4.36 7.43
C GLY A 14 -5.19 4.88 7.25
N PHE A 15 -5.40 6.15 7.60
CA PHE A 15 -6.74 6.74 7.53
C PHE A 15 -7.29 6.75 6.10
N ILE A 16 -6.54 7.35 5.17
CA ILE A 16 -7.00 7.43 3.77
C ILE A 16 -6.95 6.06 3.11
N GLY A 17 -5.86 5.32 3.32
CA GLY A 17 -5.71 4.01 2.70
C GLY A 17 -6.80 3.01 3.10
N SER A 18 -7.23 3.03 4.38
CA SER A 18 -8.28 2.13 4.83
C SER A 18 -9.63 2.42 4.17
N HIS A 19 -9.93 3.70 3.90
CA HIS A 19 -11.13 4.06 3.16
C HIS A 19 -11.03 3.62 1.71
N MET A 20 -9.84 3.69 1.11
CA MET A 20 -9.63 3.17 -0.25
C MET A 20 -9.82 1.66 -0.29
N VAL A 21 -9.36 0.94 0.74
CA VAL A 21 -9.56 -0.51 0.83
C VAL A 21 -11.05 -0.84 0.81
N ASP A 22 -11.84 -0.13 1.64
CA ASP A 22 -13.29 -0.34 1.69
C ASP A 22 -13.93 -0.11 0.32
N LEU A 23 -13.56 0.97 -0.35
CA LEU A 23 -14.10 1.31 -1.65
C LEU A 23 -13.75 0.25 -2.70
N LEU A 24 -12.51 -0.21 -2.73
CA LEU A 24 -12.07 -1.21 -3.70
C LEU A 24 -12.79 -2.54 -3.51
N LEU A 25 -12.98 -2.97 -2.26
CA LEU A 25 -13.73 -4.18 -1.98
C LEU A 25 -15.18 -4.04 -2.45
N GLU A 26 -15.77 -2.89 -2.21
CA GLU A 26 -17.12 -2.60 -2.68
C GLU A 26 -17.23 -2.61 -4.19
N LYS A 27 -16.16 -2.16 -4.88
CA LYS A 27 -16.12 -2.13 -6.34
C LYS A 27 -15.80 -3.49 -6.98
N GLY A 28 -15.58 -4.52 -6.18
CA GLY A 28 -15.38 -5.87 -6.70
C GLY A 28 -13.93 -6.30 -6.82
N PHE A 29 -12.98 -5.58 -6.24
CA PHE A 29 -11.58 -5.99 -6.22
C PHE A 29 -11.28 -6.93 -5.07
N SER A 30 -10.30 -7.82 -5.27
CA SER A 30 -9.57 -8.42 -4.17
C SER A 30 -8.44 -7.45 -3.82
N VAL A 31 -8.24 -7.17 -2.54
CA VAL A 31 -7.30 -6.14 -2.10
C VAL A 31 -6.17 -6.77 -1.30
N ARG A 32 -4.95 -6.41 -1.64
CA ARG A 32 -3.75 -6.77 -0.90
C ARG A 32 -3.17 -5.50 -0.30
N VAL A 33 -3.14 -5.43 1.02
CA VAL A 33 -2.61 -4.29 1.76
C VAL A 33 -1.18 -4.58 2.17
N ILE A 34 -0.29 -3.64 1.93
CA ILE A 34 1.09 -3.67 2.44
C ILE A 34 1.25 -2.48 3.36
N ASP A 35 1.44 -2.72 4.65
CA ASP A 35 1.56 -1.66 5.65
C ASP A 35 2.36 -2.16 6.84
N ASN A 36 3.51 -1.53 7.12
CA ASN A 36 4.33 -1.93 8.27
C ASN A 36 3.80 -1.39 9.59
N LEU A 37 2.64 -0.75 9.57
CA LEU A 37 1.92 -0.23 10.74
C LEU A 37 2.65 0.89 11.48
N THR A 38 3.65 1.53 10.86
CA THR A 38 4.33 2.67 11.45
C THR A 38 3.39 3.87 11.58
N GLY A 39 2.65 4.18 10.53
CA GLY A 39 1.69 5.28 10.53
C GLY A 39 0.24 4.83 10.45
N GLY A 40 0.01 3.53 10.33
CA GLY A 40 -1.31 2.95 10.25
C GLY A 40 -1.65 2.14 11.48
N ARG A 41 -2.88 1.70 11.55
CA ARG A 41 -3.37 0.88 12.66
C ARG A 41 -4.15 -0.29 12.11
N GLU A 42 -3.82 -1.48 12.58
CA GLU A 42 -4.55 -2.68 12.20
C GLU A 42 -6.05 -2.54 12.52
N SER A 43 -6.38 -1.79 13.58
CA SER A 43 -7.77 -1.52 13.94
C SER A 43 -8.57 -0.82 12.85
N ASN A 44 -7.92 -0.09 11.96
CA ASN A 44 -8.59 0.55 10.83
C ASN A 44 -9.14 -0.46 9.84
N LEU A 45 -8.65 -1.69 9.87
CA LEU A 45 -9.11 -2.78 9.01
C LEU A 45 -9.85 -3.88 9.78
N ALA A 46 -10.11 -3.65 11.08
CA ALA A 46 -10.70 -4.68 11.94
C ALA A 46 -12.07 -5.16 11.46
N HIS A 47 -12.85 -4.26 10.87
CA HIS A 47 -14.18 -4.62 10.34
C HIS A 47 -14.11 -5.52 9.11
N LEU A 48 -12.91 -5.69 8.54
CA LEU A 48 -12.67 -6.53 7.36
C LEU A 48 -11.92 -7.82 7.71
N LYS A 49 -11.73 -8.09 9.00
CA LYS A 49 -10.88 -9.19 9.48
C LYS A 49 -11.19 -10.53 8.82
N ASP A 50 -12.47 -10.83 8.62
CA ASP A 50 -12.90 -12.11 8.09
C ASP A 50 -13.23 -12.05 6.59
N ASN A 51 -12.91 -10.94 5.92
CA ASN A 51 -13.18 -10.80 4.49
C ASN A 51 -12.15 -11.61 3.69
N PRO A 52 -12.59 -12.63 2.92
CA PRO A 52 -11.66 -13.47 2.17
C PRO A 52 -10.95 -12.75 1.02
N ASP A 53 -11.45 -11.58 0.62
CA ASP A 53 -10.86 -10.81 -0.46
C ASP A 53 -9.86 -9.77 0.03
N LEU A 54 -9.56 -9.74 1.33
CA LEU A 54 -8.57 -8.84 1.90
C LEU A 54 -7.38 -9.65 2.43
N THR A 55 -6.18 -9.23 2.06
CA THR A 55 -4.92 -9.75 2.61
C THR A 55 -4.13 -8.59 3.18
N LEU A 56 -3.62 -8.74 4.40
CA LEU A 56 -2.74 -7.76 5.02
C LEU A 56 -1.34 -8.35 5.15
N ASP A 57 -0.35 -7.66 4.57
CA ASP A 57 1.05 -7.97 4.72
C ASP A 57 1.73 -6.83 5.46
N THR A 58 2.38 -7.13 6.57
CA THR A 58 2.97 -6.11 7.45
C THR A 58 4.42 -5.79 7.14
N ARG A 59 4.94 -6.22 5.99
CA ARG A 59 6.30 -5.88 5.58
C ARG A 59 6.41 -4.40 5.24
N ASP A 60 7.63 -3.90 5.35
CA ASP A 60 7.98 -2.57 4.87
C ASP A 60 8.09 -2.61 3.34
N ILE A 61 7.56 -1.58 2.66
CA ILE A 61 7.63 -1.53 1.19
C ILE A 61 9.06 -1.53 0.66
N ARG A 62 10.03 -1.12 1.48
CA ARG A 62 11.44 -1.07 1.08
C ARG A 62 12.08 -2.45 0.90
N VAL A 63 11.45 -3.51 1.41
CA VAL A 63 11.98 -4.86 1.25
C VAL A 63 11.35 -5.61 0.06
N LEU A 64 10.44 -4.98 -0.67
CA LEU A 64 9.81 -5.59 -1.82
C LEU A 64 10.80 -5.74 -2.97
N GLU A 65 10.83 -6.93 -3.56
CA GLU A 65 11.60 -7.19 -4.78
C GLU A 65 10.68 -6.94 -6.00
N PRO A 66 11.24 -6.64 -7.17
CA PRO A 66 10.41 -6.35 -8.34
C PRO A 66 9.42 -7.44 -8.73
N ASP A 67 9.76 -8.71 -8.45
CA ASP A 67 8.91 -9.86 -8.76
C ASP A 67 8.06 -10.32 -7.58
N ASP A 68 7.85 -9.46 -6.58
CA ASP A 68 7.11 -9.85 -5.37
C ASP A 68 5.71 -10.35 -5.71
N SER A 69 5.35 -11.49 -5.11
CA SER A 69 4.09 -12.16 -5.41
C SER A 69 2.86 -11.34 -5.02
N LEU A 70 3.01 -10.40 -4.07
CA LEU A 70 1.88 -9.54 -3.68
C LEU A 70 1.45 -8.61 -4.80
N VAL A 71 2.38 -8.25 -5.70
CA VAL A 71 2.09 -7.30 -6.78
C VAL A 71 2.02 -7.98 -8.14
N ALA A 72 2.57 -9.18 -8.27
CA ALA A 72 2.84 -9.85 -9.55
C ALA A 72 1.64 -9.94 -10.50
N ASP A 73 0.44 -10.11 -9.97
CA ASP A 73 -0.78 -10.25 -10.77
C ASP A 73 -1.79 -9.14 -10.50
N ALA A 74 -1.30 -8.02 -9.94
CA ALA A 74 -2.16 -6.89 -9.63
C ALA A 74 -2.56 -6.12 -10.89
N GLU A 75 -3.79 -5.67 -10.92
CA GLU A 75 -4.29 -4.79 -11.98
C GLU A 75 -3.98 -3.32 -11.69
N ASN A 76 -4.18 -2.90 -10.44
CA ASN A 76 -3.94 -1.52 -10.01
C ASN A 76 -3.11 -1.49 -8.74
N VAL A 77 -2.33 -0.43 -8.56
CA VAL A 77 -1.60 -0.15 -7.32
C VAL A 77 -1.97 1.25 -6.84
N TYR A 78 -2.34 1.34 -5.58
CA TYR A 78 -2.66 2.60 -4.90
C TYR A 78 -1.64 2.80 -3.78
N HIS A 79 -0.77 3.79 -3.95
CA HIS A 79 0.39 3.97 -3.08
C HIS A 79 0.14 5.11 -2.08
N PHE A 80 -0.15 4.74 -0.83
CA PHE A 80 -0.36 5.69 0.27
C PHE A 80 0.68 5.52 1.38
N ALA A 81 1.57 4.53 1.28
CA ALA A 81 2.60 4.33 2.29
C ALA A 81 3.59 5.48 2.29
N GLY A 82 4.07 5.81 3.46
CA GLY A 82 5.04 6.88 3.65
C GLY A 82 4.89 7.47 5.04
N ILE A 83 5.81 8.33 5.41
CA ILE A 83 5.77 9.05 6.67
C ILE A 83 5.32 10.47 6.36
N GLY A 84 4.19 10.89 6.92
CA GLY A 84 3.57 12.17 6.60
C GLY A 84 3.76 13.26 7.63
N ASP A 85 4.27 12.93 8.82
CA ASP A 85 4.38 13.90 9.91
C ASP A 85 5.59 14.81 9.73
N ILE A 86 5.47 16.06 10.16
CA ILE A 86 6.53 17.05 10.04
C ILE A 86 7.70 16.72 10.98
N VAL A 87 7.40 16.32 12.22
CA VAL A 87 8.43 16.06 13.22
C VAL A 87 9.43 14.98 12.77
N PRO A 88 9.00 13.81 12.26
CA PRO A 88 9.95 12.84 11.73
C PRO A 88 10.82 13.37 10.59
N SER A 89 10.31 14.29 9.77
CA SER A 89 11.11 14.86 8.67
C SER A 89 12.25 15.72 9.18
N ILE A 90 12.11 16.30 10.36
CA ILE A 90 13.13 17.14 11.00
C ILE A 90 14.11 16.30 11.82
N GLU A 91 13.59 15.41 12.65
CA GLU A 91 14.40 14.62 13.60
C GLU A 91 15.07 13.42 12.94
N GLN A 92 14.44 12.82 11.94
CA GLN A 92 14.93 11.62 11.27
C GLN A 92 14.82 11.77 9.75
N PRO A 93 15.56 12.75 9.16
CA PRO A 93 15.40 13.03 7.74
C PRO A 93 15.81 11.85 6.83
N THR A 94 16.83 11.08 7.22
CA THR A 94 17.26 9.94 6.43
C THR A 94 16.18 8.86 6.38
N GLU A 95 15.58 8.55 7.53
CA GLU A 95 14.49 7.57 7.58
C GLU A 95 13.27 8.06 6.82
N TYR A 96 12.96 9.34 6.95
CA TYR A 96 11.83 9.95 6.24
C TYR A 96 12.02 9.84 4.71
N MET A 97 13.22 10.19 4.23
CA MET A 97 13.55 10.09 2.81
C MET A 97 13.56 8.63 2.33
N SER A 98 14.11 7.74 3.14
CA SER A 98 14.15 6.32 2.79
C SER A 98 12.73 5.76 2.64
N ALA A 99 11.85 6.04 3.60
CA ALA A 99 10.48 5.55 3.53
C ALA A 99 9.70 6.16 2.38
N ASN A 100 9.85 7.47 2.15
CA ASN A 100 9.02 8.18 1.17
C ASN A 100 9.58 8.10 -0.24
N VAL A 101 10.90 8.12 -0.42
CA VAL A 101 11.51 8.09 -1.75
C VAL A 101 11.87 6.67 -2.16
N MET A 102 12.69 6.00 -1.37
CA MET A 102 13.14 4.65 -1.73
C MET A 102 11.99 3.65 -1.69
N GLY A 103 11.08 3.79 -0.71
CA GLY A 103 9.89 2.95 -0.65
C GLY A 103 9.03 3.11 -1.90
N THR A 104 8.83 4.34 -2.36
CA THR A 104 8.06 4.60 -3.58
C THR A 104 8.74 3.99 -4.80
N VAL A 105 10.07 4.08 -4.89
CA VAL A 105 10.82 3.46 -5.98
C VAL A 105 10.61 1.94 -5.98
N CYS A 106 10.69 1.31 -4.82
CA CYS A 106 10.46 -0.14 -4.72
C CYS A 106 9.07 -0.52 -5.22
N VAL A 107 8.05 0.21 -4.82
CA VAL A 107 6.67 -0.06 -5.25
C VAL A 107 6.51 0.17 -6.76
N LEU A 108 7.10 1.24 -7.28
CA LEU A 108 7.07 1.52 -8.73
C LEU A 108 7.74 0.42 -9.53
N GLU A 109 8.88 -0.10 -9.06
CA GLU A 109 9.55 -1.20 -9.74
C GLU A 109 8.71 -2.47 -9.74
N CYS A 110 8.02 -2.77 -8.63
CA CYS A 110 7.09 -3.89 -8.58
C CYS A 110 5.95 -3.69 -9.58
N ALA A 111 5.38 -2.49 -9.62
CA ALA A 111 4.27 -2.18 -10.51
C ALA A 111 4.70 -2.28 -11.98
N ARG A 112 5.88 -1.78 -12.30
CA ARG A 112 6.42 -1.86 -13.65
C ARG A 112 6.65 -3.32 -14.07
N HIS A 113 7.25 -4.09 -13.20
CA HIS A 113 7.54 -5.51 -13.47
C HIS A 113 6.25 -6.31 -13.65
N ALA A 114 5.24 -6.03 -12.84
CA ALA A 114 3.96 -6.71 -12.91
C ALA A 114 3.08 -6.25 -14.08
N GLY A 115 3.42 -5.13 -14.71
CA GLY A 115 2.63 -4.60 -15.80
C GLY A 115 1.27 -4.08 -15.37
N VAL A 116 1.18 -3.45 -14.18
CA VAL A 116 -0.10 -2.94 -13.68
C VAL A 116 -0.68 -1.90 -14.62
N ARG A 117 -2.01 -1.87 -14.72
CA ARG A 117 -2.71 -0.95 -15.62
C ARG A 117 -2.76 0.46 -15.09
N LYS A 118 -2.80 0.64 -13.77
CA LYS A 118 -2.95 1.95 -13.15
C LYS A 118 -2.13 2.01 -11.88
N PHE A 119 -1.32 3.04 -11.75
CA PHE A 119 -0.59 3.35 -10.53
C PHE A 119 -1.05 4.72 -10.04
N VAL A 120 -1.62 4.77 -8.84
CA VAL A 120 -2.10 6.00 -8.23
C VAL A 120 -1.22 6.32 -7.04
N TYR A 121 -0.63 7.50 -7.05
CA TYR A 121 0.24 7.98 -5.99
C TYR A 121 -0.45 9.14 -5.26
N ALA A 122 -0.58 9.00 -3.95
CA ALA A 122 -1.15 10.06 -3.12
C ALA A 122 -0.06 11.10 -2.84
N ALA A 123 -0.03 12.15 -3.64
CA ALA A 123 0.91 13.23 -3.47
C ALA A 123 0.38 14.24 -2.46
N SER A 124 1.28 14.75 -1.62
CA SER A 124 0.93 15.79 -0.66
C SER A 124 1.26 17.17 -1.23
N SER A 125 0.47 18.16 -0.84
CA SER A 125 0.73 19.55 -1.19
C SER A 125 1.74 20.21 -0.24
N SER A 126 2.09 19.53 0.83
CA SER A 126 3.02 20.07 1.84
C SER A 126 4.47 19.72 1.56
#